data_22d7f4dac4f9fc1c5fc3cdaea747f566
#
_entry.id   22d7f4dac4f9fc1c5fc3cdaea747f566
#
_cell.length_a   1.000
_cell.length_b   1.000
_cell.length_c   1.000
_cell.angle_alpha   90.00
_cell.angle_beta   90.00
_cell.angle_gamma   90.00
#
_symmetry.space_group_name_H-M   'P 1'
#
loop_
_entity.id
_entity.type
_entity.pdbx_description
1 polymer ?
#
loop_
_entity_poly.entity_id
_entity_poly.type
_entity_poly.pdbx_seq_one_letter_code
_entity_poly.pdbx_strand_id
1 'polypeptide(L)'
;VARDYDSQLLESIAVRRKRLREAVVFGPHRSRRRLDEHITKLVAGLVLTAVGCAGSVGWSYLQSHLESQEEEQAQAEAGPPAVGSAPFPADWVGSEVSFDMLRTELDDAGVPPDMYVLPGDERPDPGEVDSYFLFTQEEEGYISAGIVEYEQGRTGLEFTSEDEAARWLFQELVILDSAPRPLSGQERQEARELDDQLLTSAEESLSGGGESAKVTLERGQLVDAYGHESGSLLFPDGLAFEERGLPEFVRAAEGSEAYHRYRVTYPFQVSASHSPRSEDGPGGGLRFRIDPGGFTEPPELPSIRWLLRNGYLERVEAEDVPD
;
A
#
# COMPACT_ATOMS: atom_id res chain seq x y z
N VAL A 1 3.48 -48.36 -50.68
CA VAL A 1 4.02 -49.56 -49.96
C VAL A 1 5.03 -49.19 -48.89
N ALA A 2 5.80 -48.08 -48.99
CA ALA A 2 6.80 -47.68 -47.99
C ALA A 2 6.19 -47.06 -46.71
N ARG A 3 4.98 -46.47 -46.75
CA ARG A 3 4.34 -45.82 -45.58
C ARG A 3 3.71 -46.80 -44.58
N ASP A 4 3.43 -48.04 -45.00
CA ASP A 4 2.83 -49.05 -44.13
C ASP A 4 3.84 -49.74 -43.22
N TYR A 5 5.09 -49.85 -43.65
CA TYR A 5 6.16 -50.46 -42.83
C TYR A 5 6.61 -49.54 -41.69
N ASP A 6 6.61 -48.25 -41.88
CA ASP A 6 6.97 -47.30 -40.82
C ASP A 6 5.92 -47.23 -39.71
N SER A 7 4.62 -47.32 -40.06
CA SER A 7 3.56 -47.36 -39.06
C SER A 7 3.57 -48.65 -38.23
N GLN A 8 3.86 -49.80 -38.85
CA GLN A 8 3.98 -51.09 -38.14
C GLN A 8 5.21 -51.14 -37.23
N LEU A 9 6.33 -50.51 -37.63
CA LEU A 9 7.51 -50.40 -36.78
C LEU A 9 7.28 -49.49 -35.56
N LEU A 10 6.58 -48.36 -35.71
CA LEU A 10 6.25 -47.46 -34.62
C LEU A 10 5.27 -48.10 -33.62
N GLU A 11 4.32 -48.88 -34.12
CA GLU A 11 3.34 -49.60 -33.30
C GLU A 11 4.02 -50.74 -32.50
N SER A 12 4.98 -51.44 -33.09
CA SER A 12 5.75 -52.49 -32.40
C SER A 12 6.65 -51.93 -31.29
N ILE A 13 7.23 -50.73 -31.48
CA ILE A 13 8.03 -50.04 -30.48
C ILE A 13 7.18 -49.52 -29.34
N ALA A 14 5.98 -49.03 -29.63
CA ALA A 14 5.03 -48.56 -28.62
C ALA A 14 4.56 -49.69 -27.70
N VAL A 15 4.26 -50.87 -28.27
CA VAL A 15 3.87 -52.08 -27.53
C VAL A 15 5.02 -52.60 -26.65
N ARG A 16 6.28 -52.59 -27.16
CA ARG A 16 7.45 -52.98 -26.35
C ARG A 16 7.72 -52.02 -25.19
N ARG A 17 7.60 -50.71 -25.42
CA ARG A 17 7.74 -49.70 -24.35
C ARG A 17 6.65 -49.84 -23.28
N LYS A 18 5.41 -50.15 -23.68
CA LYS A 18 4.30 -50.38 -22.76
C LYS A 18 4.58 -51.61 -21.88
N ARG A 19 5.00 -52.73 -22.47
CA ARG A 19 5.32 -53.99 -21.73
C ARG A 19 6.53 -53.84 -20.82
N LEU A 20 7.58 -53.08 -21.22
CA LEU A 20 8.71 -52.79 -20.38
C LEU A 20 8.33 -51.91 -19.18
N ARG A 21 7.48 -50.91 -19.41
CA ARG A 21 6.98 -50.04 -18.33
C ARG A 21 6.09 -50.80 -17.35
N GLU A 22 5.24 -51.69 -17.86
CA GLU A 22 4.41 -52.58 -17.03
C GLU A 22 5.27 -53.59 -16.23
N ALA A 23 6.33 -54.12 -16.82
CA ALA A 23 7.26 -55.03 -16.13
C ALA A 23 8.08 -54.34 -15.04
N VAL A 24 8.48 -53.08 -15.23
CA VAL A 24 9.22 -52.28 -14.24
C VAL A 24 8.29 -51.82 -13.09
N VAL A 25 7.03 -51.49 -13.39
CA VAL A 25 6.08 -50.98 -12.36
C VAL A 25 5.46 -52.14 -11.58
N PHE A 26 5.19 -53.28 -12.21
CA PHE A 26 4.42 -54.39 -11.58
C PHE A 26 5.18 -55.65 -11.32
N GLY A 27 6.46 -55.76 -11.65
CA GLY A 27 7.32 -56.90 -11.37
C GLY A 27 6.80 -58.28 -11.89
N PRO A 28 7.56 -59.35 -11.84
CA PRO A 28 7.08 -60.68 -12.22
C PRO A 28 6.13 -61.25 -11.17
N HIS A 29 4.88 -61.47 -11.55
CA HIS A 29 3.88 -62.09 -10.66
C HIS A 29 4.34 -63.50 -10.22
N ARG A 30 4.96 -63.62 -9.01
CA ARG A 30 5.08 -64.85 -8.30
C ARG A 30 4.13 -64.86 -7.12
N SER A 31 3.14 -65.69 -7.22
CA SER A 31 2.15 -65.99 -6.20
C SER A 31 2.77 -66.31 -4.84
N ARG A 32 2.73 -65.42 -3.88
CA ARG A 32 2.84 -65.70 -2.45
C ARG A 32 1.46 -65.48 -1.82
N ARG A 33 0.60 -66.45 -2.00
CA ARG A 33 -0.57 -66.59 -1.15
C ARG A 33 -0.16 -67.27 0.14
N ARG A 34 -0.49 -66.62 1.25
CA ARG A 34 -0.66 -67.13 2.62
C ARG A 34 0.32 -66.61 3.67
N LEU A 35 0.47 -65.28 3.81
CA LEU A 35 0.87 -64.69 5.08
C LEU A 35 0.42 -63.22 5.25
N ASP A 36 -0.28 -62.68 4.27
CA ASP A 36 -0.52 -61.23 4.20
C ASP A 36 -1.85 -60.75 4.78
N GLU A 37 -2.81 -61.60 5.08
CA GLU A 37 -4.16 -61.09 5.46
C GLU A 37 -4.20 -60.40 6.82
N HIS A 38 -3.35 -60.76 7.76
CA HIS A 38 -3.30 -60.13 9.07
C HIS A 38 -2.41 -58.90 9.11
N ILE A 39 -1.28 -58.91 8.39
CA ILE A 39 -0.34 -57.82 8.29
C ILE A 39 -0.95 -56.67 7.47
N THR A 40 -1.65 -57.00 6.35
CA THR A 40 -2.31 -55.98 5.51
C THR A 40 -3.44 -55.25 6.23
N LYS A 41 -4.20 -55.94 7.10
CA LYS A 41 -5.24 -55.32 7.93
C LYS A 41 -4.65 -54.44 9.03
N LEU A 42 -3.49 -54.82 9.58
CA LEU A 42 -2.78 -54.04 10.60
C LEU A 42 -2.14 -52.78 9.99
N VAL A 43 -1.50 -52.89 8.83
CA VAL A 43 -0.92 -51.75 8.09
C VAL A 43 -2.00 -50.83 7.58
N ALA A 44 -3.12 -51.38 7.02
CA ALA A 44 -4.24 -50.54 6.60
C ALA A 44 -4.89 -49.79 7.76
N GLY A 45 -5.01 -50.41 8.95
CA GLY A 45 -5.52 -49.76 10.16
C GLY A 45 -4.58 -48.64 10.65
N LEU A 46 -3.27 -48.84 10.59
CA LEU A 46 -2.26 -47.87 11.02
C LEU A 46 -2.17 -46.67 10.05
N VAL A 47 -2.28 -46.93 8.74
CA VAL A 47 -2.35 -45.87 7.71
C VAL A 47 -3.64 -45.07 7.83
N LEU A 48 -4.78 -45.71 8.06
CA LEU A 48 -6.06 -45.00 8.26
C LEU A 48 -6.06 -44.15 9.53
N THR A 49 -5.40 -44.63 10.63
CA THR A 49 -5.28 -43.84 11.86
C THR A 49 -4.30 -42.68 11.68
N ALA A 50 -3.20 -42.86 10.98
CA ALA A 50 -2.23 -41.80 10.67
C ALA A 50 -2.83 -40.75 9.75
N VAL A 51 -3.61 -41.15 8.73
CA VAL A 51 -4.32 -40.21 7.85
C VAL A 51 -5.44 -39.51 8.59
N GLY A 52 -6.14 -40.19 9.51
CA GLY A 52 -7.17 -39.58 10.35
C GLY A 52 -6.61 -38.55 11.33
N CYS A 53 -5.45 -38.83 11.97
CA CYS A 53 -4.80 -37.87 12.86
C CYS A 53 -4.13 -36.72 12.11
N ALA A 54 -3.47 -36.98 10.98
CA ALA A 54 -2.93 -35.93 10.13
C ALA A 54 -4.04 -35.08 9.47
N GLY A 55 -5.17 -35.69 9.11
CA GLY A 55 -6.31 -34.99 8.57
C GLY A 55 -7.00 -34.06 9.58
N SER A 56 -7.11 -34.45 10.84
CA SER A 56 -7.73 -33.60 11.87
C SER A 56 -6.88 -32.40 12.27
N VAL A 57 -5.55 -32.58 12.39
CA VAL A 57 -4.61 -31.49 12.67
C VAL A 57 -4.43 -30.59 11.44
N GLY A 58 -4.32 -31.18 10.26
CA GLY A 58 -4.25 -30.43 9.00
C GLY A 58 -5.56 -29.68 8.68
N TRP A 59 -6.71 -30.26 9.00
CA TRP A 59 -7.99 -29.60 8.82
C TRP A 59 -8.18 -28.44 9.78
N SER A 60 -7.83 -28.57 11.07
CA SER A 60 -7.93 -27.46 12.03
C SER A 60 -6.95 -26.33 11.69
N TYR A 61 -5.75 -26.65 11.20
CA TYR A 61 -4.78 -25.65 10.71
C TYR A 61 -5.27 -24.96 9.43
N LEU A 62 -5.84 -25.74 8.49
CA LEU A 62 -6.41 -25.19 7.26
C LEU A 62 -7.64 -24.32 7.56
N GLN A 63 -8.49 -24.75 8.50
CA GLN A 63 -9.68 -24.01 8.89
C GLN A 63 -9.32 -22.71 9.62
N SER A 64 -8.35 -22.74 10.55
CA SER A 64 -7.87 -21.49 11.18
C SER A 64 -7.21 -20.54 10.19
N HIS A 65 -6.53 -21.08 9.17
CA HIS A 65 -5.91 -20.25 8.13
C HIS A 65 -6.97 -19.68 7.16
N LEU A 66 -8.03 -20.45 6.86
CA LEU A 66 -9.13 -19.94 6.02
C LEU A 66 -9.98 -18.94 6.79
N GLU A 67 -10.27 -19.18 8.07
CA GLU A 67 -10.98 -18.24 8.93
C GLU A 67 -10.18 -16.93 9.10
N SER A 68 -8.85 -17.01 9.27
CA SER A 68 -7.99 -15.82 9.29
C SER A 68 -7.98 -15.08 7.95
N GLN A 69 -7.95 -15.81 6.83
CA GLN A 69 -8.01 -15.19 5.50
C GLN A 69 -9.40 -14.60 5.19
N GLU A 70 -10.48 -15.26 5.65
CA GLU A 70 -11.83 -14.71 5.51
C GLU A 70 -12.04 -13.49 6.42
N GLU A 71 -11.48 -13.47 7.62
CA GLU A 71 -11.48 -12.30 8.50
C GLU A 71 -10.62 -11.16 7.95
N GLU A 72 -9.44 -11.48 7.43
CA GLU A 72 -8.56 -10.50 6.76
C GLU A 72 -9.20 -9.95 5.48
N GLN A 73 -9.86 -10.79 4.67
CA GLN A 73 -10.59 -10.35 3.48
C GLN A 73 -11.84 -9.54 3.84
N ALA A 74 -12.60 -9.95 4.85
CA ALA A 74 -13.76 -9.19 5.31
C ALA A 74 -13.36 -7.84 5.94
N GLN A 75 -12.22 -7.78 6.64
CA GLN A 75 -11.64 -6.53 7.11
C GLN A 75 -11.10 -5.69 5.93
N ALA A 76 -10.47 -6.31 4.93
CA ALA A 76 -10.00 -5.64 3.73
C ALA A 76 -11.15 -5.05 2.88
N GLU A 77 -12.30 -5.75 2.83
CA GLU A 77 -13.50 -5.24 2.16
C GLU A 77 -14.21 -4.13 2.95
N ALA A 78 -14.10 -4.14 4.28
CA ALA A 78 -14.74 -3.14 5.15
C ALA A 78 -14.01 -1.79 5.18
N GLY A 79 -12.72 -1.76 4.77
CA GLY A 79 -11.88 -0.57 4.90
C GLY A 79 -11.54 -0.23 6.35
N PRO A 80 -10.57 0.66 6.58
CA PRO A 80 -10.25 1.11 7.94
C PRO A 80 -11.40 1.92 8.53
N PRO A 81 -11.55 1.96 9.87
CA PRO A 81 -12.46 2.89 10.52
C PRO A 81 -11.94 4.31 10.24
N ALA A 82 -12.63 5.05 9.39
CA ALA A 82 -12.27 6.42 9.07
C ALA A 82 -12.19 7.26 10.35
N VAL A 83 -11.10 7.96 10.55
CA VAL A 83 -10.97 8.94 11.65
C VAL A 83 -11.97 10.08 11.42
N GLY A 84 -12.21 10.38 10.17
CA GLY A 84 -13.20 11.36 9.73
C GLY A 84 -12.64 12.77 9.62
N SER A 85 -13.34 13.59 8.86
CA SER A 85 -13.12 15.02 8.80
C SER A 85 -13.75 15.70 10.01
N ALA A 86 -13.28 16.88 10.37
CA ALA A 86 -13.97 17.72 11.33
C ALA A 86 -15.39 18.03 10.83
N PRO A 87 -16.38 18.16 11.73
CA PRO A 87 -17.71 18.59 11.33
C PRO A 87 -17.63 20.01 10.74
N PHE A 88 -18.48 20.30 9.77
CA PHE A 88 -18.57 21.67 9.25
C PHE A 88 -18.97 22.65 10.37
N PRO A 89 -18.46 23.89 10.29
CA PRO A 89 -18.90 24.97 11.17
C PRO A 89 -20.42 25.12 11.17
N ALA A 90 -21.00 25.46 12.31
CA ALA A 90 -22.45 25.49 12.47
C ALA A 90 -23.14 26.55 11.59
N ASP A 91 -22.46 27.65 11.29
CA ASP A 91 -22.90 28.73 10.43
C ASP A 91 -22.87 28.40 8.93
N TRP A 92 -22.16 27.32 8.56
CA TRP A 92 -22.15 26.79 7.19
C TRP A 92 -23.39 25.97 6.87
N VAL A 93 -24.17 25.56 7.88
CA VAL A 93 -25.36 24.74 7.67
C VAL A 93 -26.47 25.56 7.01
N GLY A 94 -26.81 25.23 5.75
CA GLY A 94 -27.81 25.92 4.97
C GLY A 94 -27.39 27.25 4.34
N SER A 95 -26.08 27.58 4.42
CA SER A 95 -25.47 28.74 3.79
C SER A 95 -24.62 28.31 2.58
N GLU A 96 -24.44 29.21 1.62
CA GLU A 96 -23.40 29.08 0.59
C GLU A 96 -22.07 29.50 1.21
N VAL A 97 -21.06 28.63 1.12
CA VAL A 97 -19.71 28.85 1.68
C VAL A 97 -18.84 29.47 0.61
N SER A 98 -18.26 30.63 0.92
CA SER A 98 -17.26 31.26 0.07
C SER A 98 -15.82 30.89 0.47
N PHE A 99 -14.86 31.15 -0.42
CA PHE A 99 -13.44 30.99 -0.09
C PHE A 99 -12.98 31.92 1.02
N ASP A 100 -13.60 33.09 1.21
CA ASP A 100 -13.30 33.96 2.34
C ASP A 100 -13.75 33.36 3.67
N MET A 101 -14.90 32.71 3.72
CA MET A 101 -15.38 31.97 4.89
C MET A 101 -14.46 30.76 5.15
N LEU A 102 -14.12 30.00 4.11
CA LEU A 102 -13.20 28.88 4.21
C LEU A 102 -11.86 29.33 4.82
N ARG A 103 -11.27 30.41 4.31
CA ARG A 103 -9.98 30.93 4.79
C ARG A 103 -10.01 31.23 6.29
N THR A 104 -11.09 31.85 6.76
CA THR A 104 -11.28 32.13 8.17
C THR A 104 -11.29 30.88 9.02
N GLU A 105 -12.01 29.85 8.59
CA GLU A 105 -12.11 28.58 9.32
C GLU A 105 -10.79 27.77 9.26
N LEU A 106 -10.04 27.85 8.16
CA LEU A 106 -8.72 27.21 8.06
C LEU A 106 -7.71 27.90 8.98
N ASP A 107 -7.74 29.21 9.07
CA ASP A 107 -6.90 29.99 10.01
C ASP A 107 -7.25 29.64 11.46
N ASP A 108 -8.53 29.57 11.81
CA ASP A 108 -9.01 29.20 13.15
C ASP A 108 -8.64 27.75 13.50
N ALA A 109 -8.59 26.87 12.51
CA ALA A 109 -8.15 25.48 12.65
C ALA A 109 -6.61 25.34 12.70
N GLY A 110 -5.85 26.43 12.48
CA GLY A 110 -4.39 26.41 12.48
C GLY A 110 -3.78 25.74 11.24
N VAL A 111 -4.51 25.69 10.12
CA VAL A 111 -4.00 25.16 8.84
C VAL A 111 -3.00 26.16 8.25
N PRO A 112 -1.75 25.76 7.95
CA PRO A 112 -0.80 26.65 7.32
C PRO A 112 -1.29 27.22 6.00
N PRO A 113 -1.16 28.54 5.76
CA PRO A 113 -1.73 29.20 4.57
C PRO A 113 -1.03 28.78 3.26
N ASP A 114 0.17 28.22 3.35
CA ASP A 114 0.94 27.69 2.23
C ASP A 114 0.53 26.27 1.78
N MET A 115 -0.37 25.61 2.52
CA MET A 115 -0.93 24.32 2.12
C MET A 115 -1.98 24.43 1.00
N TYR A 116 -2.43 25.62 0.64
CA TYR A 116 -3.46 25.80 -0.39
C TYR A 116 -3.33 27.15 -1.11
N VAL A 117 -3.74 27.18 -2.36
CA VAL A 117 -3.85 28.37 -3.21
C VAL A 117 -5.24 28.40 -3.79
N LEU A 118 -6.02 29.42 -3.44
CA LEU A 118 -7.38 29.64 -3.92
C LEU A 118 -7.39 30.46 -5.21
N PRO A 119 -8.50 30.47 -5.98
CA PRO A 119 -8.60 31.29 -7.17
C PRO A 119 -8.34 32.78 -6.89
N GLY A 120 -7.38 33.34 -7.61
CA GLY A 120 -6.96 34.75 -7.44
C GLY A 120 -5.80 34.97 -6.49
N ASP A 121 -5.38 33.96 -5.72
CA ASP A 121 -4.17 34.04 -4.90
C ASP A 121 -2.90 33.92 -5.76
N GLU A 122 -1.83 34.52 -5.25
CA GLU A 122 -0.49 34.36 -5.81
C GLU A 122 0.03 32.96 -5.45
N ARG A 123 0.63 32.29 -6.41
CA ARG A 123 1.25 30.97 -6.17
C ARG A 123 2.57 31.15 -5.46
N PRO A 124 2.95 30.25 -4.54
CA PRO A 124 4.28 30.24 -3.96
C PRO A 124 5.38 30.24 -5.03
N ASP A 125 6.48 30.91 -4.75
CA ASP A 125 7.64 30.83 -5.62
C ASP A 125 8.22 29.39 -5.66
N PRO A 126 8.76 28.95 -6.80
CA PRO A 126 9.43 27.66 -6.91
C PRO A 126 10.51 27.50 -5.82
N GLY A 127 10.47 26.37 -5.11
CA GLY A 127 11.43 26.09 -4.04
C GLY A 127 11.09 26.68 -2.66
N GLU A 128 9.91 27.26 -2.48
CA GLU A 128 9.44 27.72 -1.16
C GLU A 128 8.54 26.71 -0.46
N VAL A 129 7.69 26.01 -1.22
CA VAL A 129 6.71 25.06 -0.70
C VAL A 129 6.83 23.74 -1.46
N ASP A 130 6.86 22.65 -0.72
CA ASP A 130 7.01 21.29 -1.26
C ASP A 130 5.74 20.76 -1.89
N SER A 131 4.58 21.00 -1.26
CA SER A 131 3.27 20.60 -1.80
C SER A 131 2.14 21.46 -1.30
N TYR A 132 1.15 21.71 -2.15
CA TYR A 132 -0.06 22.45 -1.81
C TYR A 132 -1.22 22.08 -2.71
N PHE A 133 -2.45 22.30 -2.23
CA PHE A 133 -3.65 22.24 -3.05
C PHE A 133 -3.80 23.50 -3.89
N LEU A 134 -4.03 23.33 -5.19
CA LEU A 134 -4.21 24.44 -6.12
C LEU A 134 -5.63 24.43 -6.67
N PHE A 135 -6.35 25.54 -6.48
CA PHE A 135 -7.67 25.79 -7.05
C PHE A 135 -7.57 26.84 -8.14
N THR A 136 -8.16 26.57 -9.29
CA THR A 136 -8.14 27.46 -10.44
C THR A 136 -9.57 27.66 -10.94
N GLN A 137 -9.97 28.93 -11.12
CA GLN A 137 -11.22 29.26 -11.76
C GLN A 137 -11.07 29.11 -13.28
N GLU A 138 -11.89 28.25 -13.87
CA GLU A 138 -11.89 28.01 -15.32
C GLU A 138 -12.86 28.95 -16.06
N GLU A 139 -12.58 29.17 -17.35
CA GLU A 139 -13.40 30.09 -18.19
C GLU A 139 -14.88 29.68 -18.30
N GLU A 140 -15.16 28.39 -18.19
CA GLU A 140 -16.50 27.81 -18.28
C GLU A 140 -17.28 27.92 -16.96
N GLY A 141 -16.68 28.50 -15.91
CA GLY A 141 -17.34 28.81 -14.64
C GLY A 141 -17.24 27.74 -13.58
N TYR A 142 -16.57 26.62 -13.86
CA TYR A 142 -16.24 25.63 -12.86
C TYR A 142 -14.85 25.89 -12.19
N ILE A 143 -14.59 25.23 -11.08
CA ILE A 143 -13.34 25.34 -10.34
C ILE A 143 -12.61 24.01 -10.43
N SER A 144 -11.42 24.01 -10.99
CA SER A 144 -10.55 22.84 -10.98
C SER A 144 -9.68 22.82 -9.72
N ALA A 145 -9.47 21.64 -9.14
CA ALA A 145 -8.56 21.44 -8.03
C ALA A 145 -7.53 20.36 -8.35
N GLY A 146 -6.32 20.59 -7.86
CA GLY A 146 -5.19 19.70 -8.01
C GLY A 146 -4.26 19.80 -6.83
N ILE A 147 -3.18 19.00 -6.87
CA ILE A 147 -2.04 19.10 -5.95
C ILE A 147 -0.82 19.47 -6.78
N VAL A 148 -0.08 20.45 -6.33
CA VAL A 148 1.28 20.72 -6.79
C VAL A 148 2.22 20.07 -5.78
N GLU A 149 3.13 19.21 -6.22
CA GLU A 149 4.09 18.51 -5.38
C GLU A 149 5.46 18.57 -6.07
N TYR A 150 6.44 19.22 -5.45
CA TYR A 150 7.76 19.49 -6.03
C TYR A 150 7.67 20.10 -7.44
N GLU A 151 6.90 21.16 -7.58
CA GLU A 151 6.63 21.90 -8.82
C GLU A 151 5.86 21.11 -9.89
N GLN A 152 5.48 19.86 -9.62
CA GLN A 152 4.68 19.03 -10.54
C GLN A 152 3.20 19.06 -10.16
N GLY A 153 2.39 19.67 -11.02
CA GLY A 153 0.94 19.73 -10.83
C GLY A 153 0.23 18.45 -11.27
N ARG A 154 -0.75 18.02 -10.47
CA ARG A 154 -1.73 16.99 -10.82
C ARG A 154 -3.12 17.54 -10.59
N THR A 155 -3.95 17.63 -11.63
CA THR A 155 -5.35 18.00 -11.54
C THR A 155 -6.20 16.73 -11.41
N GLY A 156 -7.20 16.71 -10.54
CA GLY A 156 -8.02 15.54 -10.30
C GLY A 156 -9.50 15.82 -10.07
N LEU A 157 -9.88 17.05 -9.74
CA LEU A 157 -11.24 17.40 -9.34
C LEU A 157 -11.77 18.63 -10.10
N GLU A 158 -13.08 18.64 -10.32
CA GLU A 158 -13.81 19.77 -10.86
C GLU A 158 -15.05 19.99 -9.99
N PHE A 159 -15.29 21.25 -9.60
CA PHE A 159 -16.42 21.67 -8.79
C PHE A 159 -17.29 22.65 -9.57
N THR A 160 -18.60 22.53 -9.40
CA THR A 160 -19.58 23.38 -10.07
C THR A 160 -19.84 24.71 -9.36
N SER A 161 -19.34 24.82 -8.11
CA SER A 161 -19.54 26.03 -7.29
C SER A 161 -18.36 26.20 -6.28
N GLU A 162 -18.23 27.45 -5.83
CA GLU A 162 -17.32 27.82 -4.75
C GLU A 162 -17.66 27.09 -3.44
N ASP A 163 -18.96 26.96 -3.13
CA ASP A 163 -19.43 26.24 -1.93
C ASP A 163 -18.97 24.77 -1.91
N GLU A 164 -19.09 24.09 -3.05
CA GLU A 164 -18.67 22.68 -3.18
C GLU A 164 -17.14 22.56 -3.00
N ALA A 165 -16.38 23.41 -3.67
CA ALA A 165 -14.91 23.42 -3.58
C ALA A 165 -14.41 23.77 -2.15
N ALA A 166 -15.04 24.78 -1.53
CA ALA A 166 -14.68 25.20 -0.17
C ALA A 166 -14.96 24.13 0.87
N ARG A 167 -16.11 23.47 0.81
CA ARG A 167 -16.45 22.36 1.71
C ARG A 167 -15.52 21.17 1.53
N TRP A 168 -15.19 20.85 0.29
CA TRP A 168 -14.26 19.77 0.00
C TRP A 168 -12.86 20.06 0.60
N LEU A 169 -12.32 21.27 0.37
CA LEU A 169 -11.00 21.63 0.89
C LEU A 169 -10.97 21.66 2.42
N PHE A 170 -12.03 22.16 3.05
CA PHE A 170 -12.15 22.10 4.52
C PHE A 170 -12.06 20.67 5.03
N GLN A 171 -12.78 19.72 4.40
CA GLN A 171 -12.71 18.31 4.79
C GLN A 171 -11.36 17.66 4.55
N GLU A 172 -10.62 18.10 3.53
CA GLU A 172 -9.26 17.62 3.28
C GLU A 172 -8.26 18.16 4.30
N LEU A 173 -8.38 19.43 4.67
CA LEU A 173 -7.40 20.12 5.50
C LEU A 173 -7.72 20.08 7.01
N VAL A 174 -8.99 20.08 7.40
CA VAL A 174 -9.39 20.03 8.80
C VAL A 174 -9.82 18.61 9.17
N ILE A 175 -8.86 17.79 9.53
CA ILE A 175 -9.11 16.42 9.98
C ILE A 175 -9.22 16.37 11.50
N LEU A 176 -9.96 15.40 12.02
CA LEU A 176 -9.95 15.08 13.45
C LEU A 176 -8.60 14.45 13.76
N ASP A 177 -7.67 15.30 14.15
CA ASP A 177 -6.28 14.92 14.30
C ASP A 177 -5.98 14.38 15.69
N SER A 178 -5.19 13.31 15.72
CA SER A 178 -4.55 12.85 16.94
C SER A 178 -3.10 13.33 16.95
N ALA A 179 -2.65 13.88 18.07
CA ALA A 179 -1.23 14.15 18.27
C ALA A 179 -0.40 12.87 18.01
N PRO A 180 0.84 13.00 17.52
CA PRO A 180 1.74 11.86 17.37
C PRO A 180 1.86 11.09 18.70
N ARG A 181 1.75 9.76 18.63
CA ARG A 181 1.87 8.90 19.81
C ARG A 181 3.21 8.19 19.86
N PRO A 182 3.75 7.94 21.06
CA PRO A 182 4.95 7.13 21.20
C PRO A 182 4.65 5.66 20.84
N LEU A 183 5.62 5.00 20.19
CA LEU A 183 5.58 3.56 19.97
C LEU A 183 6.03 2.80 21.23
N SER A 184 5.35 1.71 21.55
CA SER A 184 5.82 0.77 22.55
C SER A 184 7.07 0.01 22.09
N GLY A 185 7.81 -0.58 23.03
CA GLY A 185 9.00 -1.38 22.68
C GLY A 185 8.66 -2.58 21.79
N GLN A 186 7.47 -3.19 21.95
CA GLN A 186 7.03 -4.30 21.13
C GLN A 186 6.69 -3.82 19.70
N GLU A 187 5.94 -2.73 19.54
CA GLU A 187 5.62 -2.17 18.22
C GLU A 187 6.87 -1.81 17.43
N ARG A 188 7.91 -1.25 18.10
CA ARG A 188 9.19 -0.96 17.45
C ARG A 188 9.93 -2.22 16.96
N GLN A 189 9.84 -3.30 17.74
CA GLN A 189 10.45 -4.57 17.34
C GLN A 189 9.71 -5.19 16.13
N GLU A 190 8.39 -5.23 16.20
CA GLU A 190 7.54 -5.74 15.12
C GLU A 190 7.72 -4.93 13.83
N ALA A 191 7.77 -3.60 13.93
CA ALA A 191 7.99 -2.72 12.79
C ALA A 191 9.33 -3.01 12.08
N ARG A 192 10.43 -3.14 12.82
CA ARG A 192 11.74 -3.45 12.21
C ARG A 192 11.73 -4.74 11.39
N GLU A 193 11.07 -5.78 11.90
CA GLU A 193 10.98 -7.06 11.19
C GLU A 193 10.14 -6.95 9.90
N LEU A 194 9.08 -6.14 9.93
CA LEU A 194 8.22 -5.87 8.79
C LEU A 194 8.91 -4.96 7.75
N ASP A 195 9.66 -3.96 8.21
CA ASP A 195 10.37 -3.02 7.35
C ASP A 195 11.50 -3.72 6.58
N ASP A 196 12.27 -4.60 7.22
CA ASP A 196 13.27 -5.44 6.55
C ASP A 196 12.65 -6.32 5.44
N GLN A 197 11.46 -6.87 5.69
CA GLN A 197 10.71 -7.65 4.69
C GLN A 197 10.22 -6.78 3.55
N LEU A 198 9.69 -5.59 3.85
CA LEU A 198 9.23 -4.63 2.86
C LEU A 198 10.37 -4.22 1.91
N LEU A 199 11.50 -3.81 2.47
CA LEU A 199 12.67 -3.40 1.68
C LEU A 199 13.12 -4.53 0.74
N THR A 200 13.23 -5.75 1.26
CA THR A 200 13.61 -6.94 0.47
C THR A 200 12.62 -7.19 -0.67
N SER A 201 11.32 -7.20 -0.38
CA SER A 201 10.28 -7.50 -1.37
C SER A 201 10.14 -6.40 -2.43
N ALA A 202 10.32 -5.13 -2.05
CA ALA A 202 10.31 -4.00 -2.96
C ALA A 202 11.50 -4.05 -3.93
N GLU A 203 12.71 -4.30 -3.43
CA GLU A 203 13.92 -4.45 -4.25
C GLU A 203 13.83 -5.65 -5.20
N GLU A 204 13.35 -6.79 -4.74
CA GLU A 204 13.10 -7.97 -5.60
C GLU A 204 12.12 -7.63 -6.73
N SER A 205 11.04 -6.92 -6.41
CA SER A 205 10.02 -6.51 -7.39
C SER A 205 10.57 -5.55 -8.43
N LEU A 206 11.43 -4.60 -8.02
CA LEU A 206 12.10 -3.64 -8.90
C LEU A 206 13.18 -4.30 -9.76
N SER A 207 13.88 -5.32 -9.24
CA SER A 207 14.91 -6.08 -9.97
C SER A 207 14.37 -6.79 -11.21
N GLY A 208 13.07 -6.96 -11.34
CA GLY A 208 12.40 -7.49 -12.53
C GLY A 208 12.44 -6.59 -13.78
N GLY A 209 13.06 -5.41 -13.71
CA GLY A 209 13.34 -4.51 -14.84
C GLY A 209 12.27 -3.44 -15.11
N GLY A 210 11.35 -3.21 -14.17
CA GLY A 210 10.41 -2.08 -14.20
C GLY A 210 10.99 -0.82 -13.54
N GLU A 211 10.57 0.36 -13.99
CA GLU A 211 10.89 1.63 -13.32
C GLU A 211 10.15 1.79 -12.00
N SER A 212 9.06 1.06 -11.83
CA SER A 212 8.26 1.00 -10.61
C SER A 212 7.60 -0.36 -10.43
N ALA A 213 7.29 -0.70 -9.20
CA ALA A 213 6.58 -1.94 -8.84
C ALA A 213 5.45 -1.62 -7.84
N LYS A 214 4.35 -2.38 -7.90
CA LYS A 214 3.30 -2.30 -6.90
C LYS A 214 3.70 -3.10 -5.67
N VAL A 215 3.65 -2.47 -4.52
CA VAL A 215 3.98 -3.06 -3.22
C VAL A 215 2.84 -2.75 -2.25
N THR A 216 2.52 -3.66 -1.36
CA THR A 216 1.57 -3.43 -0.28
C THR A 216 2.33 -3.03 0.98
N LEU A 217 1.96 -1.89 1.54
CA LEU A 217 2.37 -1.53 2.89
C LEU A 217 1.45 -2.25 3.87
N GLU A 218 2.06 -3.06 4.75
CA GLU A 218 1.35 -3.91 5.68
C GLU A 218 1.13 -3.21 7.03
N ARG A 219 0.10 -3.64 7.76
CA ARG A 219 -0.18 -3.12 9.09
C ARG A 219 1.01 -3.29 10.03
N GLY A 220 1.38 -2.21 10.69
CA GLY A 220 2.50 -2.16 11.66
C GLY A 220 3.80 -1.65 11.09
N GLN A 221 3.96 -1.58 9.76
CA GLN A 221 5.12 -0.98 9.11
C GLN A 221 5.20 0.51 9.41
N LEU A 222 6.43 1.01 9.43
CA LEU A 222 6.72 2.42 9.60
C LEU A 222 7.14 3.03 8.27
N VAL A 223 6.61 4.19 8.00
CA VAL A 223 6.99 5.02 6.87
C VAL A 223 7.12 6.46 7.34
N ASP A 224 7.83 7.25 6.60
CA ASP A 224 8.01 8.66 6.91
C ASP A 224 7.85 9.56 5.70
N ALA A 225 7.78 10.85 5.93
CA ALA A 225 7.77 11.87 4.89
C ALA A 225 8.39 13.16 5.39
N TYR A 226 8.89 13.95 4.45
CA TYR A 226 9.25 15.35 4.67
C TYR A 226 8.27 16.25 3.94
N GLY A 227 7.99 17.40 4.53
CA GLY A 227 7.13 18.43 3.97
C GLY A 227 5.66 18.29 4.36
N HIS A 228 4.80 18.96 3.62
CA HIS A 228 3.37 18.99 3.90
C HIS A 228 2.68 17.66 3.58
N GLU A 229 1.72 17.28 4.40
CA GLU A 229 0.92 16.07 4.22
C GLU A 229 -0.08 16.13 3.06
N SER A 230 -0.12 17.24 2.32
CA SER A 230 -0.77 17.34 1.01
C SER A 230 -0.03 16.53 -0.07
N GLY A 231 1.24 16.21 0.15
CA GLY A 231 2.04 15.34 -0.71
C GLY A 231 1.57 13.89 -0.75
N SER A 232 2.12 13.14 -1.71
CA SER A 232 1.79 11.74 -1.96
C SER A 232 2.98 10.78 -1.86
N LEU A 233 4.14 11.29 -1.46
CA LEU A 233 5.36 10.51 -1.33
C LEU A 233 5.61 10.11 0.12
N LEU A 234 5.84 8.81 0.31
CA LEU A 234 6.28 8.19 1.55
C LEU A 234 7.64 7.54 1.32
N PHE A 235 8.39 7.35 2.37
CA PHE A 235 9.69 6.70 2.34
C PHE A 235 9.77 5.62 3.42
N PRO A 236 10.67 4.64 3.27
CA PRO A 236 11.03 3.74 4.36
C PRO A 236 11.49 4.53 5.59
N ASP A 237 11.05 4.09 6.76
CA ASP A 237 11.40 4.74 8.02
C ASP A 237 12.92 4.86 8.21
N GLY A 238 13.40 6.06 8.50
CA GLY A 238 14.81 6.33 8.76
C GLY A 238 15.72 6.37 7.53
N LEU A 239 15.17 6.41 6.31
CA LEU A 239 15.99 6.61 5.09
C LEU A 239 16.71 7.97 5.17
N ALA A 240 18.02 7.99 4.87
CA ALA A 240 18.81 9.21 4.85
C ALA A 240 18.24 10.26 3.86
N PHE A 241 18.30 11.55 4.22
CA PHE A 241 17.70 12.60 3.40
C PHE A 241 18.28 12.65 1.98
N GLU A 242 19.58 12.49 1.84
CA GLU A 242 20.29 12.54 0.55
C GLU A 242 19.85 11.42 -0.41
N GLU A 243 19.35 10.30 0.11
CA GLU A 243 18.87 9.17 -0.68
C GLU A 243 17.44 9.35 -1.18
N ARG A 244 16.70 10.34 -0.64
CA ARG A 244 15.29 10.58 -0.98
C ARG A 244 15.10 11.31 -2.30
N GLY A 245 16.14 11.98 -2.81
CA GLY A 245 16.07 12.79 -4.03
C GLY A 245 15.12 13.98 -3.89
N LEU A 246 14.96 14.48 -2.66
CA LEU A 246 14.18 15.66 -2.32
C LEU A 246 15.04 16.92 -2.44
N PRO A 247 14.45 18.10 -2.74
CA PRO A 247 15.14 19.38 -2.69
C PRO A 247 15.53 19.77 -1.25
N GLU A 248 16.68 20.41 -1.07
CA GLU A 248 17.20 20.80 0.26
C GLU A 248 16.28 21.77 1.02
N PHE A 249 15.50 22.59 0.32
CA PHE A 249 14.58 23.51 0.97
C PHE A 249 13.51 22.80 1.83
N VAL A 250 13.16 21.55 1.50
CA VAL A 250 12.22 20.75 2.28
C VAL A 250 12.78 20.40 3.66
N ARG A 251 14.10 20.19 3.75
CA ARG A 251 14.80 19.96 5.03
C ARG A 251 15.00 21.25 5.82
N ALA A 252 15.22 22.35 5.11
CA ALA A 252 15.52 23.66 5.70
C ALA A 252 14.30 24.36 6.30
N ALA A 253 13.08 23.89 6.03
CA ALA A 253 11.87 24.38 6.72
C ALA A 253 12.08 24.24 8.24
N GLU A 254 12.06 25.37 8.94
CA GLU A 254 12.49 25.48 10.35
C GLU A 254 11.71 24.52 11.25
N GLY A 255 12.44 23.58 11.87
CA GLY A 255 11.96 22.74 12.95
C GLY A 255 11.61 21.30 12.56
N SER A 256 11.37 20.48 13.59
CA SER A 256 10.90 19.10 13.47
C SER A 256 9.50 18.97 12.83
N GLU A 257 8.89 20.08 12.45
CA GLU A 257 7.57 20.14 11.82
C GLU A 257 7.59 19.68 10.36
N ALA A 258 8.74 19.69 9.72
CA ALA A 258 8.89 19.22 8.34
C ALA A 258 9.02 17.69 8.22
N TYR A 259 9.38 16.98 9.28
CA TYR A 259 9.54 15.53 9.27
C TYR A 259 8.42 14.85 10.03
N HIS A 260 7.74 13.97 9.34
CA HIS A 260 6.59 13.24 9.85
C HIS A 260 6.84 11.74 9.76
N ARG A 261 6.50 11.03 10.82
CA ARG A 261 6.62 9.58 10.91
C ARG A 261 5.25 8.96 11.12
N TYR A 262 4.99 7.88 10.39
CA TYR A 262 3.68 7.23 10.40
C TYR A 262 3.82 5.74 10.63
N ARG A 263 2.78 5.17 11.25
CA ARG A 263 2.56 3.74 11.32
C ARG A 263 1.37 3.36 10.45
N VAL A 264 1.53 2.33 9.64
CA VAL A 264 0.44 1.77 8.85
C VAL A 264 -0.54 1.05 9.78
N THR A 265 -1.78 1.49 9.78
CA THR A 265 -2.87 0.92 10.60
C THR A 265 -3.71 -0.06 9.80
N TYR A 266 -3.76 0.12 8.47
CA TYR A 266 -4.49 -0.71 7.54
C TYR A 266 -3.70 -0.87 6.24
N PRO A 267 -3.61 -2.09 5.66
CA PRO A 267 -2.82 -2.32 4.45
C PRO A 267 -3.33 -1.51 3.26
N PHE A 268 -2.41 -0.99 2.45
CA PHE A 268 -2.74 -0.33 1.19
C PHE A 268 -1.60 -0.44 0.18
N GLN A 269 -1.92 -0.29 -1.10
CA GLN A 269 -0.94 -0.39 -2.17
C GLN A 269 -0.26 0.95 -2.45
N VAL A 270 1.02 0.86 -2.77
CA VAL A 270 1.85 1.96 -3.23
C VAL A 270 2.62 1.56 -4.49
N SER A 271 3.03 2.55 -5.26
CA SER A 271 3.99 2.37 -6.34
C SER A 271 5.39 2.63 -5.79
N ALA A 272 6.17 1.58 -5.59
CA ALA A 272 7.57 1.66 -5.19
C ALA A 272 8.45 1.99 -6.39
N SER A 273 9.45 2.84 -6.21
CA SER A 273 10.48 3.17 -7.20
C SER A 273 11.73 3.68 -6.49
N HIS A 274 12.85 3.74 -7.20
CA HIS A 274 14.01 4.44 -6.67
C HIS A 274 13.86 5.96 -6.84
N SER A 275 14.33 6.70 -5.86
CA SER A 275 14.36 8.15 -5.89
C SER A 275 15.32 8.64 -6.97
N PRO A 276 14.93 9.64 -7.77
CA PRO A 276 15.84 10.20 -8.79
C PRO A 276 17.01 10.91 -8.12
N ARG A 277 18.11 11.02 -8.85
CA ARG A 277 19.19 11.93 -8.46
C ARG A 277 18.66 13.37 -8.56
N SER A 278 18.92 14.18 -7.55
CA SER A 278 18.67 15.62 -7.55
C SER A 278 19.99 16.40 -7.54
N GLU A 279 19.92 17.73 -7.59
CA GLU A 279 21.10 18.60 -7.40
C GLU A 279 21.60 18.51 -5.94
N ASP A 280 20.71 18.22 -4.99
CA ASP A 280 20.95 18.22 -3.54
C ASP A 280 21.34 16.85 -2.99
N GLY A 281 21.23 15.77 -3.77
CA GLY A 281 21.59 14.45 -3.31
C GLY A 281 21.69 13.37 -4.38
N PRO A 282 22.37 12.25 -4.05
CA PRO A 282 22.55 11.14 -4.98
C PRO A 282 21.22 10.45 -5.33
N GLY A 283 20.21 10.56 -4.50
CA GLY A 283 18.99 9.75 -4.62
C GLY A 283 19.29 8.26 -4.50
N GLY A 284 18.45 7.44 -5.09
CA GLY A 284 18.64 5.99 -5.18
C GLY A 284 17.98 5.20 -4.06
N GLY A 285 17.54 5.84 -2.98
CA GLY A 285 16.73 5.20 -1.95
C GLY A 285 15.33 4.83 -2.47
N LEU A 286 14.67 3.89 -1.81
CA LEU A 286 13.30 3.55 -2.12
C LEU A 286 12.36 4.70 -1.76
N ARG A 287 11.36 4.92 -2.62
CA ARG A 287 10.24 5.82 -2.36
C ARG A 287 8.93 5.14 -2.73
N PHE A 288 7.89 5.50 -2.04
CA PHE A 288 6.55 4.98 -2.21
C PHE A 288 5.60 6.11 -2.62
N ARG A 289 4.98 5.99 -3.78
CA ARG A 289 3.89 6.89 -4.19
C ARG A 289 2.56 6.22 -3.93
N ILE A 290 1.63 6.92 -3.29
CA ILE A 290 0.28 6.42 -3.04
C ILE A 290 -0.37 6.00 -4.37
N ASP A 291 -0.84 4.73 -4.47
CA ASP A 291 -1.52 4.20 -5.66
C ASP A 291 -3.04 4.24 -5.43
N PRO A 292 -3.78 5.15 -6.11
CA PRO A 292 -5.23 5.24 -5.95
C PRO A 292 -5.95 3.93 -6.27
N GLY A 293 -5.40 3.13 -7.19
CA GLY A 293 -6.01 1.85 -7.60
C GLY A 293 -5.97 0.75 -6.54
N GLY A 294 -5.30 0.99 -5.41
CA GLY A 294 -5.23 0.07 -4.27
C GLY A 294 -6.35 0.25 -3.24
N PHE A 295 -7.28 1.17 -3.45
CA PHE A 295 -8.35 1.47 -2.50
C PHE A 295 -9.73 1.10 -3.05
N THR A 296 -10.63 0.67 -2.16
CA THR A 296 -12.02 0.36 -2.53
C THR A 296 -12.75 1.62 -3.02
N GLU A 297 -12.50 2.74 -2.35
CA GLU A 297 -12.95 4.08 -2.75
C GLU A 297 -11.70 4.92 -3.04
N PRO A 298 -11.22 4.92 -4.30
CA PRO A 298 -9.96 5.56 -4.62
C PRO A 298 -10.06 7.08 -4.48
N PRO A 299 -9.07 7.74 -3.82
CA PRO A 299 -9.00 9.18 -3.80
C PRO A 299 -8.71 9.73 -5.22
N GLU A 300 -9.41 10.78 -5.61
CA GLU A 300 -9.11 11.47 -6.85
C GLU A 300 -7.81 12.28 -6.75
N LEU A 301 -7.53 12.81 -5.56
CA LEU A 301 -6.27 13.44 -5.19
C LEU A 301 -5.63 12.70 -4.01
N PRO A 302 -4.82 11.65 -4.27
CA PRO A 302 -4.17 10.90 -3.20
C PRO A 302 -3.14 11.77 -2.47
N SER A 303 -3.27 11.82 -1.13
CA SER A 303 -2.38 12.55 -0.24
C SER A 303 -2.15 11.77 1.06
N ILE A 304 -1.07 12.09 1.77
CA ILE A 304 -0.82 11.53 3.11
C ILE A 304 -1.96 11.93 4.05
N ARG A 305 -2.46 13.15 3.92
CA ARG A 305 -3.57 13.65 4.72
C ARG A 305 -4.86 12.87 4.49
N TRP A 306 -5.13 12.46 3.25
CA TRP A 306 -6.22 11.55 2.94
C TRP A 306 -6.06 10.19 3.62
N LEU A 307 -4.84 9.62 3.65
CA LEU A 307 -4.56 8.36 4.36
C LEU A 307 -4.79 8.47 5.86
N LEU A 308 -4.39 9.57 6.49
CA LEU A 308 -4.63 9.85 7.90
C LEU A 308 -6.13 9.96 8.20
N ARG A 309 -6.86 10.79 7.42
CA ARG A 309 -8.31 10.99 7.57
C ARG A 309 -9.09 9.68 7.44
N ASN A 310 -8.68 8.81 6.53
CA ASN A 310 -9.34 7.54 6.27
C ASN A 310 -8.78 6.37 7.09
N GLY A 311 -7.92 6.62 8.06
CA GLY A 311 -7.45 5.63 9.03
C GLY A 311 -6.49 4.58 8.46
N TYR A 312 -5.81 4.85 7.34
CA TYR A 312 -4.75 3.99 6.81
C TYR A 312 -3.42 4.22 7.51
N LEU A 313 -3.19 5.45 7.97
CA LEU A 313 -2.01 5.85 8.72
C LEU A 313 -2.39 6.47 10.07
N GLU A 314 -1.50 6.35 11.03
CA GLU A 314 -1.50 7.12 12.27
C GLU A 314 -0.14 7.81 12.44
N ARG A 315 -0.13 9.03 13.02
CA ARG A 315 1.13 9.72 13.33
C ARG A 315 1.77 9.11 14.56
N VAL A 316 3.08 8.91 14.50
CA VAL A 316 3.90 8.45 15.62
C VAL A 316 5.02 9.43 15.89
N GLU A 317 5.51 9.48 17.14
CA GLU A 317 6.61 10.37 17.50
C GLU A 317 7.87 10.03 16.68
N ALA A 318 8.51 11.05 16.15
CA ALA A 318 9.82 10.95 15.56
C ALA A 318 10.85 10.84 16.70
N GLU A 319 11.54 9.70 16.79
CA GLU A 319 12.60 9.53 17.80
C GLU A 319 13.87 10.26 17.39
N ASP A 320 14.23 10.18 16.10
CA ASP A 320 15.36 10.86 15.48
C ASP A 320 14.95 11.31 14.08
N VAL A 321 15.37 12.50 13.67
CA VAL A 321 15.24 12.96 12.28
C VAL A 321 16.43 12.42 11.50
N PRO A 322 16.24 11.68 10.40
CA PRO A 322 17.35 11.16 9.60
C PRO A 322 18.22 12.27 9.02
N ASP A 323 19.54 12.15 9.20
CA ASP A 323 20.54 13.08 8.65
C ASP A 323 20.62 13.00 7.12
#